data_141e21c50c34c061fcf8aea82d09065d
#
_entry.id   141e21c50c34c061fcf8aea82d09065d
#
_cell.length_a   1.000
_cell.length_b   1.000
_cell.length_c   1.000
_cell.angle_alpha   90.00
_cell.angle_beta   90.00
_cell.angle_gamma   90.00
#
_symmetry.space_group_name_H-M   'P 1'
#
loop_
_entity.id
_entity.type
_entity.pdbx_description
1 polymer ?
#
loop_
_entity_poly.entity_id
_entity_poly.type
_entity_poly.pdbx_seq_one_letter_code
_entity_poly.pdbx_strand_id
1 'polypeptide(L)'
;MASCCENSCAVDALHGKQRSTLIKVLWINAIMFIAILAAAFYGKSTALLSDSLDNLGDALTYGLSLYAVTRGPTIKARVALFKGVLIFIAASLVIVQIIHRLVNPVLPSYEVMSIFSIAGLVANGICLFLLWRHRNEDINMSSVFECSRNDIASNLSVILAAIGVWVFNSGIPDIIIATLLAAILLRSAARVIKGALSELA
;
A
#
# COMPACT_ATOMS: atom_id res chain seq x y z
N MET A 1 -0.83 41.43 22.20
CA MET A 1 -1.51 41.11 20.92
C MET A 1 -0.63 40.42 19.87
N ALA A 2 0.60 40.03 20.19
CA ALA A 2 1.54 39.42 19.21
C ALA A 2 1.51 37.89 19.15
N SER A 3 0.83 37.19 20.09
CA SER A 3 0.91 35.72 20.19
C SER A 3 -0.04 34.91 19.30
N CYS A 4 -1.10 35.52 18.74
CA CYS A 4 -2.05 34.80 17.89
C CYS A 4 -1.57 34.61 16.44
N CYS A 5 -0.80 35.56 15.90
CA CYS A 5 -0.26 35.45 14.54
C CYS A 5 0.90 34.45 14.44
N GLU A 6 1.70 34.32 15.51
CA GLU A 6 2.84 33.43 15.55
C GLU A 6 2.43 31.96 15.63
N ASN A 7 1.34 31.65 16.38
CA ASN A 7 0.76 30.30 16.45
C ASN A 7 0.09 29.86 15.13
N SER A 8 -0.62 30.76 14.43
CA SER A 8 -1.22 30.44 13.14
C SER A 8 -0.16 30.15 12.06
N CYS A 9 0.90 30.96 11.98
CA CYS A 9 2.02 30.73 11.05
C CYS A 9 2.77 29.41 11.36
N ALA A 10 2.92 29.04 12.64
CA ALA A 10 3.55 27.79 13.02
C ALA A 10 2.69 26.57 12.66
N VAL A 11 1.36 26.66 12.87
CA VAL A 11 0.41 25.62 12.48
C VAL A 11 0.35 25.47 10.95
N ASP A 12 0.29 26.56 10.21
CA ASP A 12 0.31 26.52 8.74
C ASP A 12 1.64 25.96 8.18
N ALA A 13 2.76 26.25 8.83
CA ALA A 13 4.06 25.69 8.46
C ALA A 13 4.18 24.19 8.76
N LEU A 14 3.54 23.70 9.84
CA LEU A 14 3.46 22.27 10.16
C LEU A 14 2.58 21.54 9.14
N HIS A 15 1.40 22.06 8.82
CA HIS A 15 0.53 21.52 7.77
C HIS A 15 1.21 21.50 6.40
N GLY A 16 1.99 22.52 6.06
CA GLY A 16 2.78 22.56 4.83
C GLY A 16 3.86 21.46 4.76
N LYS A 17 4.55 21.17 5.86
CA LYS A 17 5.57 20.12 5.96
C LYS A 17 4.94 18.72 5.87
N GLN A 18 3.84 18.48 6.58
CA GLN A 18 3.08 17.24 6.50
C GLN A 18 2.61 16.97 5.06
N ARG A 19 2.03 17.98 4.42
CA ARG A 19 1.57 17.90 3.02
C ARG A 19 2.73 17.55 2.07
N SER A 20 3.89 18.19 2.21
CA SER A 20 5.07 17.88 1.40
C SER A 20 5.54 16.44 1.60
N THR A 21 5.54 15.94 2.84
CA THR A 21 5.91 14.56 3.15
C THR A 21 4.92 13.56 2.54
N LEU A 22 3.61 13.79 2.67
CA LEU A 22 2.57 12.96 2.07
C LEU A 22 2.67 12.90 0.54
N ILE A 23 2.98 14.02 -0.12
CA ILE A 23 3.18 14.06 -1.58
C ILE A 23 4.39 13.21 -2.00
N LYS A 24 5.50 13.27 -1.25
CA LYS A 24 6.69 12.45 -1.55
C LYS A 24 6.39 10.96 -1.39
N VAL A 25 5.75 10.57 -0.28
CA VAL A 25 5.39 9.19 0.00
C VAL A 25 4.38 8.66 -1.02
N LEU A 26 3.41 9.48 -1.43
CA LEU A 26 2.46 9.17 -2.51
C LEU A 26 3.18 8.83 -3.81
N TRP A 27 4.11 9.68 -4.25
CA TRP A 27 4.84 9.45 -5.49
C TRP A 27 5.74 8.23 -5.42
N ILE A 28 6.40 7.97 -4.28
CA ILE A 28 7.19 6.75 -4.08
C ILE A 28 6.30 5.52 -4.26
N ASN A 29 5.14 5.44 -3.58
CA ASN A 29 4.22 4.31 -3.70
C ASN A 29 3.62 4.18 -5.10
N ALA A 30 3.27 5.28 -5.77
CA ALA A 30 2.74 5.24 -7.13
C ALA A 30 3.78 4.72 -8.15
N ILE A 31 5.04 5.14 -8.02
CA ILE A 31 6.14 4.65 -8.86
C ILE A 31 6.41 3.17 -8.57
N MET A 32 6.46 2.79 -7.28
CA MET A 32 6.68 1.41 -6.87
C MET A 32 5.53 0.50 -7.32
N PHE A 33 4.28 0.96 -7.24
CA PHE A 33 3.15 0.23 -7.81
C PHE A 33 3.38 -0.15 -9.27
N ILE A 34 3.73 0.83 -10.12
CA ILE A 34 3.95 0.59 -11.56
C ILE A 34 5.15 -0.35 -11.78
N ALA A 35 6.25 -0.14 -11.06
CA ALA A 35 7.46 -0.94 -11.20
C ALA A 35 7.24 -2.39 -10.76
N ILE A 36 6.64 -2.60 -9.59
CA ILE A 36 6.37 -3.94 -9.06
C ILE A 36 5.30 -4.65 -9.88
N LEU A 37 4.27 -3.93 -10.37
CA LEU A 37 3.26 -4.48 -11.26
C LEU A 37 3.88 -5.02 -12.56
N ALA A 38 4.76 -4.25 -13.20
CA ALA A 38 5.48 -4.69 -14.38
C ALA A 38 6.37 -5.90 -14.08
N ALA A 39 7.08 -5.89 -12.94
CA ALA A 39 7.90 -6.99 -12.47
C ALA A 39 7.07 -8.26 -12.19
N ALA A 40 5.87 -8.13 -11.64
CA ALA A 40 4.97 -9.24 -11.36
C ALA A 40 4.57 -9.99 -12.64
N PHE A 41 4.26 -9.25 -13.70
CA PHE A 41 3.94 -9.84 -15.01
C PHE A 41 5.19 -10.47 -15.66
N TYR A 42 6.32 -9.76 -15.66
CA TYR A 42 7.57 -10.26 -16.24
C TYR A 42 8.10 -11.48 -15.50
N GLY A 43 8.16 -11.42 -14.16
CA GLY A 43 8.62 -12.51 -13.29
C GLY A 43 7.59 -13.60 -13.06
N LYS A 44 6.36 -13.45 -13.58
CA LYS A 44 5.24 -14.39 -13.41
C LYS A 44 4.92 -14.68 -11.94
N SER A 45 5.16 -13.72 -11.05
CA SER A 45 4.94 -13.83 -9.60
C SER A 45 3.59 -13.26 -9.18
N THR A 46 2.81 -14.09 -8.50
CA THR A 46 1.51 -13.68 -7.94
C THR A 46 1.68 -12.94 -6.61
N ALA A 47 2.75 -13.23 -5.87
CA ALA A 47 3.10 -12.51 -4.65
C ALA A 47 3.50 -11.05 -4.95
N LEU A 48 4.35 -10.81 -5.99
CA LEU A 48 4.63 -9.45 -6.46
C LEU A 48 3.38 -8.73 -6.94
N LEU A 49 2.44 -9.43 -7.60
CA LEU A 49 1.18 -8.83 -8.01
C LEU A 49 0.37 -8.34 -6.78
N SER A 50 0.27 -9.15 -5.74
CA SER A 50 -0.38 -8.77 -4.49
C SER A 50 0.31 -7.58 -3.82
N ASP A 51 1.64 -7.59 -3.75
CA ASP A 51 2.47 -6.52 -3.19
C ASP A 51 2.32 -5.19 -3.97
N SER A 52 2.21 -5.27 -5.31
CA SER A 52 1.92 -4.06 -6.11
C SER A 52 0.58 -3.41 -5.75
N LEU A 53 -0.45 -4.22 -5.46
CA LEU A 53 -1.76 -3.68 -5.07
C LEU A 53 -1.77 -3.05 -3.68
N ASP A 54 -0.88 -3.48 -2.79
CA ASP A 54 -0.64 -2.83 -1.49
C ASP A 54 -0.11 -1.39 -1.71
N ASN A 55 0.92 -1.25 -2.54
CA ASN A 55 1.46 0.06 -2.95
C ASN A 55 0.40 0.95 -3.64
N LEU A 56 -0.51 0.37 -4.45
CA LEU A 56 -1.65 1.10 -5.03
C LEU A 56 -2.60 1.59 -3.93
N GLY A 57 -2.94 0.71 -2.98
CA GLY A 57 -3.81 1.03 -1.84
C GLY A 57 -3.27 2.21 -1.04
N ASP A 58 -1.97 2.25 -0.82
CA ASP A 58 -1.28 3.30 -0.11
C ASP A 58 -1.21 4.61 -0.90
N ALA A 59 -0.84 4.56 -2.18
CA ALA A 59 -0.86 5.73 -3.05
C ALA A 59 -2.26 6.37 -3.09
N LEU A 60 -3.32 5.55 -3.21
CA LEU A 60 -4.69 6.03 -3.12
C LEU A 60 -5.00 6.65 -1.74
N THR A 61 -4.53 6.03 -0.65
CA THR A 61 -4.75 6.56 0.71
C THR A 61 -4.13 7.94 0.87
N TYR A 62 -2.89 8.10 0.43
CA TYR A 62 -2.19 9.40 0.55
C TYR A 62 -2.79 10.45 -0.38
N GLY A 63 -3.11 10.09 -1.63
CA GLY A 63 -3.77 10.99 -2.59
C GLY A 63 -5.13 11.45 -2.10
N LEU A 64 -5.93 10.55 -1.55
CA LEU A 64 -7.25 10.84 -1.02
C LEU A 64 -7.19 11.64 0.27
N SER A 65 -6.22 11.37 1.15
CA SER A 65 -5.98 12.18 2.34
C SER A 65 -5.65 13.63 1.97
N LEU A 66 -4.80 13.85 0.97
CA LEU A 66 -4.48 15.17 0.46
C LEU A 66 -5.69 15.90 -0.17
N TYR A 67 -6.55 15.15 -0.88
CA TYR A 67 -7.75 15.71 -1.52
C TYR A 67 -8.87 15.98 -0.51
N ALA A 68 -9.08 15.08 0.45
CA ALA A 68 -10.24 15.08 1.34
C ALA A 68 -10.06 15.96 2.59
N VAL A 69 -8.83 16.39 2.92
CA VAL A 69 -8.54 17.19 4.12
C VAL A 69 -9.44 18.44 4.23
N THR A 70 -9.73 19.10 3.11
CA THR A 70 -10.54 20.34 3.05
C THR A 70 -12.02 20.10 2.73
N ARG A 71 -12.48 18.84 2.62
CA ARG A 71 -13.83 18.49 2.16
C ARG A 71 -14.71 17.99 3.32
N GLY A 72 -16.02 18.12 3.15
CA GLY A 72 -17.02 17.64 4.11
C GLY A 72 -17.05 16.12 4.28
N PRO A 73 -17.65 15.60 5.38
CA PRO A 73 -17.62 14.18 5.72
C PRO A 73 -18.22 13.29 4.64
N THR A 74 -19.30 13.71 3.99
CA THR A 74 -19.95 12.95 2.90
C THR A 74 -19.02 12.72 1.70
N ILE A 75 -18.19 13.72 1.34
CA ILE A 75 -17.22 13.56 0.24
C ILE A 75 -16.10 12.61 0.65
N LYS A 76 -15.62 12.70 1.90
CA LYS A 76 -14.64 11.77 2.47
C LYS A 76 -15.14 10.33 2.41
N ALA A 77 -16.38 10.08 2.82
CA ALA A 77 -16.99 8.76 2.80
C ALA A 77 -17.14 8.22 1.36
N ARG A 78 -17.60 9.02 0.39
CA ARG A 78 -17.69 8.60 -1.04
C ARG A 78 -16.33 8.23 -1.62
N VAL A 79 -15.32 9.00 -1.31
CA VAL A 79 -13.95 8.78 -1.76
C VAL A 79 -13.36 7.51 -1.12
N ALA A 80 -13.59 7.29 0.17
CA ALA A 80 -13.20 6.07 0.86
C ALA A 80 -13.92 4.83 0.28
N LEU A 81 -15.20 4.96 -0.04
CA LEU A 81 -15.98 3.90 -0.68
C LEU A 81 -15.39 3.53 -2.05
N PHE A 82 -15.12 4.52 -2.90
CA PHE A 82 -14.51 4.31 -4.22
C PHE A 82 -13.16 3.58 -4.11
N LYS A 83 -12.28 4.02 -3.20
CA LYS A 83 -11.01 3.36 -2.91
C LYS A 83 -11.23 1.91 -2.48
N GLY A 84 -12.10 1.68 -1.49
CA GLY A 84 -12.38 0.35 -0.96
C GLY A 84 -12.87 -0.62 -2.03
N VAL A 85 -13.78 -0.16 -2.91
CA VAL A 85 -14.30 -0.95 -4.04
C VAL A 85 -13.20 -1.26 -5.04
N LEU A 86 -12.36 -0.30 -5.39
CA LEU A 86 -11.25 -0.49 -6.33
C LEU A 86 -10.25 -1.53 -5.83
N ILE A 87 -9.84 -1.43 -4.56
CA ILE A 87 -8.92 -2.41 -3.93
C ILE A 87 -9.59 -3.78 -3.83
N PHE A 88 -10.89 -3.84 -3.51
CA PHE A 88 -11.62 -5.10 -3.44
C PHE A 88 -11.65 -5.83 -4.79
N ILE A 89 -11.94 -5.11 -5.89
CA ILE A 89 -11.92 -5.66 -7.24
C ILE A 89 -10.51 -6.14 -7.59
N ALA A 90 -9.49 -5.32 -7.35
CA ALA A 90 -8.11 -5.66 -7.65
C ALA A 90 -7.64 -6.91 -6.88
N ALA A 91 -7.91 -7.01 -5.59
CA ALA A 91 -7.58 -8.18 -4.77
C ALA A 91 -8.36 -9.43 -5.23
N SER A 92 -9.61 -9.27 -5.70
CA SER A 92 -10.39 -10.37 -6.27
C SER A 92 -9.76 -10.90 -7.56
N LEU A 93 -9.21 -10.03 -8.41
CA LEU A 93 -8.46 -10.46 -9.60
C LEU A 93 -7.20 -11.25 -9.24
N VAL A 94 -6.53 -10.92 -8.13
CA VAL A 94 -5.39 -11.73 -7.63
C VAL A 94 -5.87 -13.13 -7.22
N ILE A 95 -7.02 -13.25 -6.57
CA ILE A 95 -7.58 -14.57 -6.23
C ILE A 95 -7.84 -15.39 -7.50
N VAL A 96 -8.40 -14.79 -8.54
CA VAL A 96 -8.57 -15.47 -9.84
C VAL A 96 -7.22 -15.92 -10.40
N GLN A 97 -6.19 -15.07 -10.31
CA GLN A 97 -4.83 -15.41 -10.76
C GLN A 97 -4.23 -16.55 -9.92
N ILE A 98 -4.45 -16.59 -8.60
CA ILE A 98 -4.03 -17.69 -7.73
C ILE A 98 -4.65 -19.00 -8.18
N ILE A 99 -5.98 -19.02 -8.40
CA ILE A 99 -6.69 -20.21 -8.86
C ILE A 99 -6.15 -20.67 -10.22
N HIS A 100 -5.92 -19.74 -11.15
CA HIS A 100 -5.32 -20.05 -12.45
C HIS A 100 -3.92 -20.67 -12.31
N ARG A 101 -3.09 -20.17 -11.39
CA ARG A 101 -1.75 -20.70 -11.12
C ARG A 101 -1.73 -22.08 -10.45
N LEU A 102 -2.76 -22.39 -9.65
CA LEU A 102 -2.92 -23.72 -9.07
C LEU A 102 -3.26 -24.77 -10.14
N VAL A 103 -4.08 -24.40 -11.15
CA VAL A 103 -4.45 -25.28 -12.25
C VAL A 103 -3.35 -25.35 -13.32
N ASN A 104 -2.68 -24.22 -13.59
CA ASN A 104 -1.61 -24.09 -14.56
C ASN A 104 -0.32 -23.64 -13.85
N PRO A 105 0.42 -24.57 -13.22
CA PRO A 105 1.61 -24.22 -12.47
C PRO A 105 2.68 -23.56 -13.36
N VAL A 106 3.23 -22.46 -12.89
CA VAL A 106 4.35 -21.76 -13.53
C VAL A 106 5.38 -21.47 -12.46
N LEU A 107 6.65 -21.67 -12.80
CA LEU A 107 7.76 -21.30 -11.92
C LEU A 107 8.01 -19.79 -12.06
N PRO A 108 7.81 -18.98 -11.00
CA PRO A 108 8.13 -17.57 -11.04
C PRO A 108 9.65 -17.35 -10.99
N SER A 109 10.13 -16.23 -11.55
CA SER A 109 11.53 -15.85 -11.47
C SER A 109 11.86 -15.32 -10.08
N TYR A 110 12.60 -16.09 -9.29
CA TYR A 110 13.04 -15.69 -7.94
C TYR A 110 13.99 -14.47 -7.99
N GLU A 111 14.76 -14.30 -9.08
CA GLU A 111 15.63 -13.13 -9.27
C GLU A 111 14.81 -11.85 -9.35
N VAL A 112 13.76 -11.85 -10.18
CA VAL A 112 12.86 -10.69 -10.35
C VAL A 112 12.16 -10.42 -9.02
N MET A 113 11.64 -11.46 -8.37
CA MET A 113 10.99 -11.34 -7.05
C MET A 113 11.94 -10.70 -6.03
N SER A 114 13.17 -11.19 -5.93
CA SER A 114 14.17 -10.68 -4.97
C SER A 114 14.55 -9.23 -5.24
N ILE A 115 14.85 -8.88 -6.49
CA ILE A 115 15.27 -7.52 -6.86
C ILE A 115 14.18 -6.51 -6.53
N PHE A 116 12.94 -6.78 -6.96
CA PHE A 116 11.85 -5.82 -6.79
C PHE A 116 11.31 -5.76 -5.36
N SER A 117 11.34 -6.87 -4.61
CA SER A 117 11.00 -6.84 -3.19
C SER A 117 12.04 -6.11 -2.34
N ILE A 118 13.34 -6.25 -2.66
CA ILE A 118 14.39 -5.45 -2.00
C ILE A 118 14.25 -3.97 -2.36
N ALA A 119 13.96 -3.64 -3.62
CA ALA A 119 13.68 -2.26 -4.01
C ALA A 119 12.47 -1.69 -3.28
N GLY A 120 11.37 -2.46 -3.17
CA GLY A 120 10.19 -2.12 -2.37
C GLY A 120 10.52 -1.90 -0.89
N LEU A 121 11.29 -2.81 -0.30
CA LEU A 121 11.73 -2.69 1.09
C LEU A 121 12.53 -1.40 1.34
N VAL A 122 13.43 -1.04 0.43
CA VAL A 122 14.19 0.21 0.52
C VAL A 122 13.27 1.42 0.35
N ALA A 123 12.37 1.41 -0.62
CA ALA A 123 11.42 2.49 -0.87
C ALA A 123 10.50 2.70 0.35
N ASN A 124 9.93 1.63 0.90
CA ASN A 124 9.08 1.70 2.09
C ASN A 124 9.87 2.07 3.36
N GLY A 125 11.14 1.67 3.47
CA GLY A 125 12.06 2.15 4.49
C GLY A 125 12.27 3.66 4.43
N ILE A 126 12.42 4.22 3.23
CA ILE A 126 12.50 5.67 3.00
C ILE A 126 11.18 6.34 3.39
N CYS A 127 10.03 5.79 2.99
CA CYS A 127 8.71 6.29 3.38
C CYS A 127 8.55 6.32 4.90
N LEU A 128 8.89 5.22 5.58
CA LEU A 128 8.83 5.11 7.03
C LEU A 128 9.73 6.15 7.71
N PHE A 129 10.94 6.35 7.21
CA PHE A 129 11.87 7.37 7.71
C PHE A 129 11.31 8.79 7.55
N LEU A 130 10.73 9.11 6.39
CA LEU A 130 10.11 10.41 6.14
C LEU A 130 8.91 10.66 7.07
N LEU A 131 8.12 9.61 7.35
CA LEU A 131 6.93 9.68 8.19
C LEU A 131 7.26 9.65 9.69
N TRP A 132 8.42 9.10 10.08
CA TRP A 132 8.83 8.94 11.48
C TRP A 132 8.72 10.22 12.30
N ARG A 133 9.12 11.36 11.70
CA ARG A 133 9.10 12.67 12.36
C ARG A 133 7.68 13.15 12.68
N HIS A 134 6.70 12.74 11.86
CA HIS A 134 5.32 13.22 11.92
C HIS A 134 4.35 12.22 12.57
N ARG A 135 4.82 11.02 12.97
CA ARG A 135 3.98 9.89 13.39
C ARG A 135 3.05 10.15 14.58
N ASN A 136 3.39 11.12 15.42
CA ASN A 136 2.65 11.47 16.64
C ASN A 136 1.93 12.83 16.55
N GLU A 137 1.95 13.49 15.38
CA GLU A 137 1.37 14.84 15.24
C GLU A 137 -0.15 14.81 15.13
N ASP A 138 -0.71 13.82 14.42
CA ASP A 138 -2.14 13.59 14.31
C ASP A 138 -2.47 12.13 13.96
N ILE A 139 -3.78 11.79 13.99
CA ILE A 139 -4.28 10.43 13.74
C ILE A 139 -4.05 9.98 12.27
N ASN A 140 -4.04 10.92 11.32
CA ASN A 140 -3.80 10.60 9.91
C ASN A 140 -2.33 10.23 9.70
N MET A 141 -1.40 11.01 10.27
CA MET A 141 0.04 10.75 10.16
C MET A 141 0.42 9.45 10.87
N SER A 142 -0.19 9.16 12.02
CA SER A 142 -0.03 7.87 12.70
C SER A 142 -0.51 6.71 11.83
N SER A 143 -1.67 6.82 11.20
CA SER A 143 -2.21 5.79 10.31
C SER A 143 -1.32 5.55 9.09
N VAL A 144 -0.82 6.61 8.45
CA VAL A 144 0.08 6.55 7.30
C VAL A 144 1.42 5.88 7.69
N PHE A 145 1.94 6.18 8.88
CA PHE A 145 3.14 5.55 9.42
C PHE A 145 2.94 4.04 9.64
N GLU A 146 1.80 3.63 10.18
CA GLU A 146 1.44 2.22 10.37
C GLU A 146 1.31 1.48 9.02
N CYS A 147 0.74 2.11 7.98
CA CYS A 147 0.71 1.55 6.63
C CYS A 147 2.13 1.25 6.14
N SER A 148 3.02 2.24 6.10
CA SER A 148 4.42 2.04 5.65
C SER A 148 5.18 0.99 6.46
N ARG A 149 4.84 0.82 7.74
CA ARG A 149 5.42 -0.25 8.56
C ARG A 149 4.93 -1.63 8.12
N ASN A 150 3.65 -1.75 7.76
CA ASN A 150 3.07 -3.00 7.27
C ASN A 150 3.63 -3.39 5.90
N ASP A 151 3.92 -2.42 5.02
CA ASP A 151 4.52 -2.66 3.71
C ASP A 151 5.91 -3.29 3.82
N ILE A 152 6.68 -2.92 4.84
CA ILE A 152 7.95 -3.59 5.14
C ILE A 152 7.72 -5.08 5.39
N ALA A 153 6.69 -5.45 6.13
CA ALA A 153 6.36 -6.86 6.38
C ALA A 153 5.89 -7.58 5.10
N SER A 154 5.11 -6.91 4.24
CA SER A 154 4.72 -7.44 2.92
C SER A 154 5.95 -7.72 2.05
N ASN A 155 6.84 -6.75 1.89
CA ASN A 155 8.07 -6.92 1.11
C ASN A 155 8.98 -8.05 1.64
N LEU A 156 9.14 -8.16 2.97
CA LEU A 156 9.88 -9.27 3.59
C LEU A 156 9.23 -10.61 3.30
N SER A 157 7.90 -10.68 3.28
CA SER A 157 7.16 -11.90 2.95
C SER A 157 7.41 -12.32 1.49
N VAL A 158 7.47 -11.37 0.55
CA VAL A 158 7.78 -11.67 -0.86
C VAL A 158 9.25 -12.11 -1.03
N ILE A 159 10.19 -11.55 -0.26
CA ILE A 159 11.58 -12.03 -0.23
C ILE A 159 11.63 -13.49 0.27
N LEU A 160 10.89 -13.82 1.31
CA LEU A 160 10.79 -15.20 1.81
C LEU A 160 10.17 -16.14 0.77
N ALA A 161 9.15 -15.67 0.02
CA ALA A 161 8.59 -16.40 -1.12
C ALA A 161 9.63 -16.65 -2.21
N ALA A 162 10.43 -15.65 -2.56
CA ALA A 162 11.51 -15.77 -3.55
C ALA A 162 12.56 -16.81 -3.14
N ILE A 163 12.99 -16.79 -1.87
CA ILE A 163 13.90 -17.80 -1.30
C ILE A 163 13.25 -19.18 -1.38
N GLY A 164 11.98 -19.30 -1.03
CA GLY A 164 11.24 -20.57 -1.11
C GLY A 164 11.15 -21.10 -2.56
N VAL A 165 10.86 -20.22 -3.53
CA VAL A 165 10.83 -20.57 -4.97
C VAL A 165 12.20 -21.10 -5.41
N TRP A 166 13.27 -20.41 -5.02
CA TRP A 166 14.64 -20.83 -5.34
C TRP A 166 15.00 -22.19 -4.72
N VAL A 167 14.73 -22.38 -3.43
CA VAL A 167 15.11 -23.60 -2.68
C VAL A 167 14.30 -24.82 -3.13
N PHE A 168 12.97 -24.65 -3.30
CA PHE A 168 12.08 -25.77 -3.62
C PHE A 168 11.88 -25.96 -5.12
N ASN A 169 12.39 -25.07 -5.96
CA ASN A 169 12.18 -25.04 -7.42
C ASN A 169 10.68 -25.19 -7.77
N SER A 170 9.82 -24.48 -7.05
CA SER A 170 8.37 -24.60 -7.13
C SER A 170 7.70 -23.24 -6.98
N GLY A 171 6.55 -23.03 -7.66
CA GLY A 171 5.73 -21.84 -7.54
C GLY A 171 4.85 -21.80 -6.27
N ILE A 172 4.83 -22.87 -5.47
CA ILE A 172 3.96 -22.97 -4.28
C ILE A 172 4.25 -21.88 -3.24
N PRO A 173 5.52 -21.56 -2.88
CA PRO A 173 5.81 -20.48 -1.93
C PRO A 173 5.27 -19.11 -2.38
N ASP A 174 5.34 -18.81 -3.68
CA ASP A 174 4.77 -17.59 -4.27
C ASP A 174 3.23 -17.55 -4.08
N ILE A 175 2.55 -18.66 -4.36
CA ILE A 175 1.10 -18.76 -4.21
C ILE A 175 0.67 -18.64 -2.74
N ILE A 176 1.41 -19.22 -1.80
CA ILE A 176 1.11 -19.12 -0.37
C ILE A 176 1.17 -17.66 0.09
N ILE A 177 2.25 -16.96 -0.23
CA ILE A 177 2.41 -15.55 0.14
C ILE A 177 1.41 -14.67 -0.59
N ALA A 178 1.16 -14.90 -1.89
CA ALA A 178 0.12 -14.21 -2.64
C ALA A 178 -1.25 -14.34 -1.97
N THR A 179 -1.60 -15.54 -1.52
CA THR A 179 -2.88 -15.81 -0.85
C THR A 179 -2.99 -15.06 0.48
N LEU A 180 -1.91 -15.05 1.27
CA LEU A 180 -1.84 -14.31 2.52
C LEU A 180 -2.03 -12.81 2.30
N LEU A 181 -1.28 -12.21 1.37
CA LEU A 181 -1.35 -10.79 1.06
C LEU A 181 -2.72 -10.41 0.48
N ALA A 182 -3.26 -11.18 -0.46
CA ALA A 182 -4.59 -10.95 -1.01
C ALA A 182 -5.71 -11.02 0.06
N ALA A 183 -5.61 -11.95 1.02
CA ALA A 183 -6.55 -12.05 2.12
C ALA A 183 -6.50 -10.81 3.03
N ILE A 184 -5.31 -10.29 3.31
CA ILE A 184 -5.11 -9.06 4.08
C ILE A 184 -5.73 -7.86 3.34
N LEU A 185 -5.48 -7.73 2.03
CA LEU A 185 -6.06 -6.68 1.18
C LEU A 185 -7.58 -6.74 1.14
N LEU A 186 -8.18 -7.93 0.93
CA LEU A 186 -9.63 -8.12 0.93
C LEU A 186 -10.25 -7.72 2.27
N ARG A 187 -9.62 -8.13 3.38
CA ARG A 187 -10.09 -7.76 4.72
C ARG A 187 -10.02 -6.25 4.94
N SER A 188 -8.96 -5.61 4.49
CA SER A 188 -8.77 -4.16 4.58
C SER A 188 -9.83 -3.43 3.73
N ALA A 189 -10.02 -3.83 2.47
CA ALA A 189 -11.02 -3.26 1.58
C ALA A 189 -12.44 -3.40 2.14
N ALA A 190 -12.81 -4.57 2.66
CA ALA A 190 -14.12 -4.80 3.27
C ALA A 190 -14.36 -3.91 4.49
N ARG A 191 -13.33 -3.67 5.31
CA ARG A 191 -13.41 -2.75 6.46
C ARG A 191 -13.64 -1.32 6.02
N VAL A 192 -12.90 -0.85 4.99
CA VAL A 192 -13.05 0.50 4.45
C VAL A 192 -14.43 0.70 3.84
N ILE A 193 -14.93 -0.28 3.06
CA ILE A 193 -16.27 -0.23 2.47
C ILE A 193 -17.34 -0.15 3.56
N LYS A 194 -17.27 -1.01 4.58
CA LYS A 194 -18.22 -0.98 5.70
C LYS A 194 -18.22 0.38 6.42
N GLY A 195 -17.06 0.92 6.73
CA GLY A 195 -16.92 2.23 7.38
C GLY A 195 -17.51 3.36 6.53
N ALA A 196 -17.21 3.37 5.22
CA ALA A 196 -17.73 4.37 4.30
C ALA A 196 -19.25 4.31 4.15
N LEU A 197 -19.83 3.11 4.09
CA LEU A 197 -21.29 2.93 4.01
C LEU A 197 -21.99 3.38 5.30
N SER A 198 -21.41 3.14 6.48
CA SER A 198 -21.99 3.60 7.74
C SER A 198 -21.97 5.12 7.89
N GLU A 199 -21.05 5.82 7.24
CA GLU A 199 -21.01 7.29 7.24
C GLU A 199 -21.94 7.92 6.17
N LEU A 200 -22.40 7.13 5.20
CA LEU A 200 -23.30 7.57 4.14
C LEU A 200 -24.79 7.27 4.45
N ALA A 201 -25.03 6.38 5.42
CA ALA A 201 -26.38 6.04 5.89
C ALA A 201 -26.90 7.05 6.91
#